data_230d56c06131ae3118ad6ae6e51cd878
#
_entry.id   230d56c06131ae3118ad6ae6e51cd878
#
_cell.length_a   1.000
_cell.length_b   1.000
_cell.length_c   1.000
_cell.angle_alpha   90.00
_cell.angle_beta   90.00
_cell.angle_gamma   90.00
#
_symmetry.space_group_name_H-M   'P 1'
#
loop_
_entity.id
_entity.type
_entity.pdbx_description
1 polymer ?
#
loop_
_entity_poly.entity_id
_entity_poly.type
_entity_poly.pdbx_seq_one_letter_code
_entity_poly.pdbx_strand_id
1 'polypeptide(L)'
;MGYFMNIPFFSNSHMISPLSDPYKVNEETKYHHSKEEQLTQCPFLSNVFSVDEITENEYLRISAYGLYKCFINGKNITSDILTPGWVNYDDRLPYQTYNVSPFINKGKNTIQIWLADGWYRGALMSLQTGLKVSNVWGNKLGAILEIRNEKKILLTSNENWKSGLLPILKSGIYYGEEYNANITPKETAGVAVLDFDKSFLIEHEIDPVKELDPINVQEELKDDEGFTIYDFGQNVAGYISLELLGKKDSKILIEHSE
;
A
#
# COMPACT_ATOMS: atom_id res chain seq x y z
N MET A 1 16.49 35.55 1.00
CA MET A 1 17.34 34.35 1.05
C MET A 1 16.78 33.48 2.16
N GLY A 2 15.94 32.49 1.83
CA GLY A 2 15.34 31.58 2.81
C GLY A 2 16.41 30.60 3.29
N TYR A 3 16.57 30.46 4.59
CA TYR A 3 17.36 29.40 5.19
C TYR A 3 16.62 28.07 4.90
N PHE A 4 17.08 27.29 3.92
CA PHE A 4 16.64 25.90 3.77
C PHE A 4 16.92 25.19 5.10
N MET A 5 15.92 24.45 5.59
CA MET A 5 16.11 23.64 6.78
C MET A 5 17.20 22.60 6.49
N ASN A 6 18.31 22.74 7.21
CA ASN A 6 19.47 21.83 7.09
C ASN A 6 19.27 20.52 7.89
N ILE A 7 18.02 20.10 8.05
CA ILE A 7 17.64 18.88 8.76
C ILE A 7 17.45 17.78 7.72
N PRO A 8 18.21 16.68 7.78
CA PRO A 8 18.03 15.56 6.87
C PRO A 8 16.59 15.02 6.94
N PHE A 9 16.06 14.56 5.81
CA PHE A 9 14.75 13.90 5.79
C PHE A 9 14.74 12.68 6.72
N PHE A 10 13.59 12.39 7.30
CA PHE A 10 13.35 11.30 8.24
C PHE A 10 14.12 11.36 9.56
N SER A 11 14.92 12.41 9.83
CA SER A 11 15.71 12.49 11.08
C SER A 11 14.82 12.34 12.33
N ASN A 12 13.62 12.91 12.30
CA ASN A 12 12.63 12.87 13.39
C ASN A 12 11.51 11.85 13.15
N SER A 13 11.56 11.06 12.09
CA SER A 13 10.56 10.04 11.77
C SER A 13 11.04 8.67 12.25
N HIS A 14 10.09 7.82 12.62
CA HIS A 14 10.32 6.44 13.02
C HIS A 14 9.55 5.50 12.10
N MET A 15 10.09 4.30 11.89
CA MET A 15 9.32 3.21 11.30
C MET A 15 8.29 2.78 12.32
N ILE A 16 7.00 2.93 12.00
CA ILE A 16 5.89 2.61 12.88
C ILE A 16 5.07 1.45 12.33
N SER A 17 4.72 0.52 13.19
CA SER A 17 3.95 -0.69 12.86
C SER A 17 2.58 -0.66 13.52
N PRO A 18 1.48 -1.01 12.81
CA PRO A 18 0.15 -1.01 13.38
C PRO A 18 -0.02 -2.10 14.45
N LEU A 19 -0.42 -1.72 15.67
CA LEU A 19 -0.78 -2.67 16.71
C LEU A 19 -2.12 -3.38 16.48
N SER A 20 -2.90 -2.88 15.52
CA SER A 20 -4.14 -3.52 15.05
C SER A 20 -3.90 -4.68 14.08
N ASP A 21 -2.67 -4.86 13.56
CA ASP A 21 -2.34 -5.92 12.61
C ASP A 21 -2.59 -7.30 13.26
N PRO A 22 -3.51 -8.12 12.72
CA PRO A 22 -3.86 -9.41 13.30
C PRO A 22 -2.85 -10.51 12.98
N TYR A 23 -1.86 -10.21 12.13
CA TYR A 23 -0.88 -11.19 11.69
C TYR A 23 -0.06 -11.76 12.86
N LYS A 24 0.03 -13.10 12.91
CA LYS A 24 0.85 -13.82 13.88
C LYS A 24 1.85 -14.68 13.14
N VAL A 25 3.10 -14.58 13.56
CA VAL A 25 4.14 -15.48 13.05
C VAL A 25 3.82 -16.90 13.47
N ASN A 26 3.78 -17.80 12.49
CA ASN A 26 3.78 -19.22 12.75
C ASN A 26 5.12 -19.78 12.27
N GLU A 27 6.01 -20.13 13.21
CA GLU A 27 7.34 -20.62 12.91
C GLU A 27 7.32 -21.94 12.13
N GLU A 28 6.27 -22.77 12.32
CA GLU A 28 6.11 -24.03 11.60
C GLU A 28 5.79 -23.81 10.13
N THR A 29 5.18 -22.67 9.78
CA THR A 29 4.75 -22.36 8.40
C THR A 29 5.63 -21.34 7.70
N LYS A 30 6.71 -20.86 8.34
CA LYS A 30 7.62 -19.85 7.76
C LYS A 30 8.18 -20.24 6.39
N TYR A 31 8.27 -21.51 6.10
CA TYR A 31 8.79 -22.08 4.85
C TYR A 31 7.79 -23.01 4.12
N HIS A 32 6.52 -23.10 4.55
CA HIS A 32 5.51 -24.00 3.97
C HIS A 32 4.29 -23.22 3.46
N HIS A 33 3.91 -23.35 2.45
CA HIS A 33 3.37 -23.76 1.20
C HIS A 33 1.95 -23.31 0.85
N SER A 34 1.05 -23.02 1.71
CA SER A 34 -0.23 -22.43 1.35
C SER A 34 -0.50 -21.24 2.25
N LYS A 35 -0.21 -20.09 1.74
CA LYS A 35 -0.31 -18.88 2.53
C LYS A 35 -1.57 -18.08 2.30
N GLU A 36 -2.45 -18.55 1.48
CA GLU A 36 -3.81 -18.02 1.46
C GLU A 36 -4.43 -18.06 2.86
N GLU A 37 -4.14 -19.12 3.62
CA GLU A 37 -4.56 -19.25 5.03
C GLU A 37 -3.85 -18.28 6.00
N GLN A 38 -2.73 -17.69 5.60
CA GLN A 38 -1.97 -16.75 6.43
C GLN A 38 -2.23 -15.29 6.07
N LEU A 39 -2.92 -15.02 4.97
CA LEU A 39 -3.36 -13.67 4.66
C LEU A 39 -4.34 -13.20 5.73
N THR A 40 -4.09 -12.02 6.23
CA THR A 40 -4.90 -11.40 7.29
C THR A 40 -5.49 -10.08 6.80
N GLN A 41 -6.49 -9.61 7.53
CA GLN A 41 -7.12 -8.32 7.26
C GLN A 41 -6.08 -7.21 7.25
N CYS A 42 -6.07 -6.39 6.20
CA CYS A 42 -5.10 -5.33 6.00
C CYS A 42 -5.28 -4.22 7.03
N PRO A 43 -4.19 -3.78 7.69
CA PRO A 43 -4.24 -2.67 8.62
C PRO A 43 -4.06 -1.32 7.93
N PHE A 44 -4.40 -0.26 8.67
CA PHE A 44 -4.03 1.11 8.32
C PHE A 44 -3.38 1.83 9.48
N LEU A 45 -2.62 2.87 9.16
CA LEU A 45 -2.10 3.88 10.06
C LEU A 45 -2.80 5.20 9.81
N SER A 46 -3.05 5.99 10.85
CA SER A 46 -3.71 7.28 10.74
C SER A 46 -3.16 8.31 11.71
N ASN A 47 -3.22 9.57 11.30
CA ASN A 47 -2.92 10.71 12.17
C ASN A 47 -3.68 11.96 11.70
N VAL A 48 -3.61 12.97 12.54
CA VAL A 48 -4.16 14.31 12.28
C VAL A 48 -3.04 15.33 12.47
N PHE A 49 -2.90 16.24 11.53
CA PHE A 49 -1.92 17.34 11.62
C PHE A 49 -2.54 18.67 11.23
N SER A 50 -1.90 19.77 11.63
CA SER A 50 -2.36 21.12 11.33
C SER A 50 -1.36 21.89 10.53
N VAL A 51 -1.85 22.69 9.55
CA VAL A 51 -1.06 23.53 8.68
C VAL A 51 -1.56 24.98 8.79
N ASP A 52 -0.68 25.88 9.23
CA ASP A 52 -1.05 27.30 9.39
C ASP A 52 -1.10 28.04 8.06
N GLU A 53 -0.18 27.69 7.17
CA GLU A 53 0.01 28.32 5.85
C GLU A 53 0.42 27.25 4.83
N ILE A 54 -0.17 27.28 3.64
CA ILE A 54 0.20 26.43 2.50
C ILE A 54 1.17 27.22 1.64
N THR A 55 2.29 26.60 1.27
CA THR A 55 3.38 27.24 0.52
C THR A 55 3.48 26.76 -0.92
N GLU A 56 2.63 25.80 -1.32
CA GLU A 56 2.68 25.08 -2.61
C GLU A 56 3.90 24.15 -2.78
N ASN A 57 4.71 24.05 -1.73
CA ASN A 57 5.93 23.24 -1.67
C ASN A 57 5.91 22.25 -0.48
N GLU A 58 4.74 21.72 -0.17
CA GLU A 58 4.59 20.67 0.81
C GLU A 58 4.87 19.30 0.16
N TYR A 59 5.92 18.64 0.63
CA TYR A 59 6.35 17.34 0.13
C TYR A 59 6.20 16.27 1.21
N LEU A 60 5.60 15.16 0.81
CA LEU A 60 5.61 13.92 1.57
C LEU A 60 6.73 13.04 1.03
N ARG A 61 7.60 12.52 1.91
CA ARG A 61 8.44 11.36 1.65
C ARG A 61 7.94 10.20 2.48
N ILE A 62 7.78 9.04 1.85
CA ILE A 62 7.18 7.86 2.47
C ILE A 62 7.80 6.58 1.93
N SER A 63 7.99 5.62 2.84
CA SER A 63 8.29 4.23 2.52
C SER A 63 7.55 3.28 3.46
N ALA A 64 7.52 1.98 3.13
CA ALA A 64 6.87 0.99 3.96
C ALA A 64 7.55 -0.38 3.88
N TYR A 65 7.43 -1.14 4.97
CA TYR A 65 7.55 -2.58 4.97
C TYR A 65 6.21 -3.18 4.55
N GLY A 66 6.16 -3.78 3.37
CA GLY A 66 4.96 -4.16 2.65
C GLY A 66 4.62 -3.17 1.53
N LEU A 67 3.40 -3.21 1.03
CA LEU A 67 2.87 -2.23 0.07
C LEU A 67 2.03 -1.20 0.81
N TYR A 68 1.99 0.02 0.26
CA TYR A 68 1.18 1.09 0.83
C TYR A 68 0.35 1.87 -0.21
N LYS A 69 -0.79 2.42 0.24
CA LYS A 69 -1.48 3.56 -0.37
C LYS A 69 -1.62 4.67 0.68
N CYS A 70 -1.48 5.93 0.26
CA CYS A 70 -1.58 7.07 1.16
C CYS A 70 -2.72 8.00 0.77
N PHE A 71 -3.48 8.43 1.77
CA PHE A 71 -4.63 9.31 1.61
C PHE A 71 -4.46 10.53 2.51
N ILE A 72 -4.67 11.72 1.97
CA ILE A 72 -4.78 12.98 2.73
C ILE A 72 -6.17 13.53 2.51
N ASN A 73 -6.87 13.84 3.60
CA ASN A 73 -8.26 14.35 3.59
C ASN A 73 -9.20 13.45 2.75
N GLY A 74 -8.99 12.14 2.80
CA GLY A 74 -9.77 11.13 2.07
C GLY A 74 -9.44 11.00 0.58
N LYS A 75 -8.50 11.79 0.06
CA LYS A 75 -8.06 11.70 -1.34
C LYS A 75 -6.79 10.87 -1.44
N ASN A 76 -6.75 9.90 -2.35
CA ASN A 76 -5.54 9.15 -2.66
C ASN A 76 -4.50 10.11 -3.26
N ILE A 77 -3.30 10.14 -2.67
CA ILE A 77 -2.19 10.97 -3.15
C ILE A 77 -1.14 10.16 -3.91
N THR A 78 -1.24 8.83 -3.87
CA THR A 78 -0.32 7.93 -4.55
C THR A 78 -0.80 7.66 -5.97
N SER A 79 -0.12 8.25 -6.96
CA SER A 79 -0.36 7.95 -8.38
C SER A 79 0.28 6.62 -8.80
N ASP A 80 1.22 6.14 -7.99
CA ASP A 80 2.00 4.95 -8.24
C ASP A 80 1.33 3.73 -7.59
N ILE A 81 1.44 2.58 -8.22
CA ILE A 81 0.94 1.31 -7.68
C ILE A 81 2.09 0.39 -7.29
N LEU A 82 1.82 -0.56 -6.38
CA LEU A 82 2.80 -1.51 -5.83
C LEU A 82 3.98 -0.82 -5.10
N THR A 83 3.74 0.39 -4.55
CA THR A 83 4.75 1.13 -3.78
C THR A 83 5.02 0.49 -2.42
N PRO A 84 6.27 0.53 -1.91
CA PRO A 84 7.45 1.24 -2.43
C PRO A 84 8.19 0.50 -3.54
N GLY A 85 7.75 -0.67 -3.97
CA GLY A 85 8.37 -1.51 -4.98
C GLY A 85 9.06 -2.73 -4.37
N TRP A 86 9.50 -3.65 -5.24
CA TRP A 86 10.25 -4.84 -4.84
C TRP A 86 11.76 -4.55 -4.87
N VAL A 87 12.43 -4.87 -3.78
CA VAL A 87 13.88 -4.75 -3.62
C VAL A 87 14.41 -5.90 -2.75
N ASN A 88 15.72 -5.99 -2.61
CA ASN A 88 16.30 -6.72 -1.49
C ASN A 88 16.17 -5.86 -0.22
N TYR A 89 15.19 -6.18 0.62
CA TYR A 89 14.87 -5.41 1.82
C TYR A 89 15.91 -5.55 2.95
N ASP A 90 16.88 -6.46 2.80
CA ASP A 90 18.02 -6.57 3.72
C ASP A 90 19.08 -5.49 3.45
N ASP A 91 19.07 -4.88 2.25
CA ASP A 91 20.07 -3.90 1.83
C ASP A 91 19.52 -2.48 1.70
N ARG A 92 18.25 -2.33 1.30
CA ARG A 92 17.67 -1.03 0.98
C ARG A 92 16.15 -1.02 1.04
N LEU A 93 15.62 0.18 1.23
CA LEU A 93 14.17 0.44 1.23
C LEU A 93 13.91 1.75 0.45
N PRO A 94 13.31 1.69 -0.76
CA PRO A 94 13.04 2.88 -1.53
C PRO A 94 11.94 3.73 -0.89
N TYR A 95 12.08 5.04 -0.92
CA TYR A 95 11.02 5.96 -0.58
C TYR A 95 10.55 6.76 -1.80
N GLN A 96 9.27 7.08 -1.84
CA GLN A 96 8.68 7.96 -2.85
C GLN A 96 8.56 9.38 -2.30
N THR A 97 8.59 10.36 -3.21
CA THR A 97 8.40 11.78 -2.90
C THR A 97 7.21 12.31 -3.69
N TYR A 98 6.20 12.83 -2.98
CA TYR A 98 4.98 13.40 -3.56
C TYR A 98 4.81 14.85 -3.18
N ASN A 99 4.46 15.72 -4.15
CA ASN A 99 3.93 17.04 -3.82
C ASN A 99 2.50 16.88 -3.30
N VAL A 100 2.28 17.20 -2.04
CA VAL A 100 0.98 17.03 -1.37
C VAL A 100 0.25 18.35 -1.16
N SER A 101 0.79 19.48 -1.60
CA SER A 101 0.14 20.79 -1.49
C SER A 101 -1.30 20.80 -2.01
N PRO A 102 -1.65 20.13 -3.14
CA PRO A 102 -3.03 20.12 -3.65
C PRO A 102 -4.03 19.36 -2.76
N PHE A 103 -3.54 18.56 -1.81
CA PHE A 103 -4.35 17.70 -0.94
C PHE A 103 -4.47 18.25 0.49
N ILE A 104 -3.65 19.25 0.85
CA ILE A 104 -3.59 19.86 2.18
C ILE A 104 -4.49 21.08 2.25
N ASN A 105 -5.19 21.23 3.37
CA ASN A 105 -5.95 22.42 3.72
C ASN A 105 -5.24 23.23 4.81
N LYS A 106 -5.48 24.55 4.85
CA LYS A 106 -5.14 25.35 6.02
C LYS A 106 -5.97 24.87 7.23
N GLY A 107 -5.33 24.70 8.38
CA GLY A 107 -5.92 24.14 9.57
C GLY A 107 -5.76 22.63 9.64
N LYS A 108 -6.77 21.91 10.10
CA LYS A 108 -6.73 20.48 10.40
C LYS A 108 -6.77 19.65 9.13
N ASN A 109 -5.87 18.68 9.05
CA ASN A 109 -5.78 17.67 7.99
C ASN A 109 -5.75 16.27 8.59
N THR A 110 -6.23 15.28 7.84
CA THR A 110 -6.13 13.87 8.18
C THR A 110 -5.22 13.16 7.19
N ILE A 111 -4.48 12.19 7.67
CA ILE A 111 -3.69 11.29 6.84
C ILE A 111 -3.99 9.85 7.21
N GLN A 112 -4.09 8.98 6.19
CA GLN A 112 -4.26 7.56 6.38
C GLN A 112 -3.36 6.80 5.42
N ILE A 113 -2.67 5.76 5.91
CA ILE A 113 -1.80 4.89 5.14
C ILE A 113 -2.34 3.48 5.25
N TRP A 114 -2.77 2.92 4.13
CA TRP A 114 -3.18 1.53 4.02
C TRP A 114 -1.95 0.67 3.80
N LEU A 115 -1.88 -0.47 4.46
CA LEU A 115 -0.75 -1.38 4.35
C LEU A 115 -1.23 -2.76 3.91
N ALA A 116 -0.43 -3.43 3.09
CA ALA A 116 -0.63 -4.80 2.66
C ALA A 116 0.70 -5.55 2.62
N ASP A 117 0.65 -6.87 2.63
CA ASP A 117 1.82 -7.74 2.74
C ASP A 117 2.87 -7.51 1.63
N GLY A 118 2.41 -7.36 0.39
CA GLY A 118 3.29 -7.23 -0.76
C GLY A 118 4.31 -8.36 -0.86
N TRP A 119 5.53 -8.03 -1.29
CA TRP A 119 6.65 -8.98 -1.33
C TRP A 119 7.39 -9.08 0.01
N TYR A 120 7.29 -8.08 0.87
CA TYR A 120 8.04 -8.04 2.12
C TYR A 120 7.60 -9.12 3.10
N ARG A 121 6.28 -9.21 3.38
CA ARG A 121 5.68 -10.19 4.29
C ARG A 121 4.92 -11.28 3.54
N GLY A 122 4.49 -11.01 2.32
CA GLY A 122 3.67 -11.90 1.51
C GLY A 122 4.44 -13.07 0.91
N ALA A 123 3.80 -13.75 -0.03
CA ALA A 123 4.40 -14.89 -0.72
C ALA A 123 5.34 -14.43 -1.83
N LEU A 124 6.46 -15.14 -1.95
CA LEU A 124 7.36 -15.09 -3.09
C LEU A 124 7.44 -16.49 -3.70
N MET A 125 7.28 -16.61 -5.01
CA MET A 125 7.38 -17.91 -5.69
C MET A 125 8.83 -18.28 -5.92
N SER A 126 9.24 -19.47 -5.48
CA SER A 126 10.54 -20.05 -5.85
C SER A 126 10.45 -20.63 -7.26
N LEU A 127 11.23 -20.08 -8.18
CA LEU A 127 11.31 -20.58 -9.56
C LEU A 127 11.91 -21.99 -9.66
N GLN A 128 12.73 -22.40 -8.68
CA GLN A 128 13.40 -23.71 -8.70
C GLN A 128 12.51 -24.85 -8.21
N THR A 129 11.65 -24.59 -7.25
CA THR A 129 10.86 -25.64 -6.58
C THR A 129 9.36 -25.53 -6.83
N GLY A 130 8.89 -24.45 -7.46
CA GLY A 130 7.47 -24.14 -7.58
C GLY A 130 6.80 -23.81 -6.24
N LEU A 131 7.56 -23.73 -5.17
CA LEU A 131 7.05 -23.50 -3.82
C LEU A 131 6.94 -22.01 -3.53
N LYS A 132 5.84 -21.59 -2.93
CA LYS A 132 5.68 -20.23 -2.43
C LYS A 132 6.32 -20.13 -1.04
N VAL A 133 7.21 -19.18 -0.87
CA VAL A 133 7.91 -18.87 0.39
C VAL A 133 7.42 -17.51 0.86
N SER A 134 7.25 -17.32 2.15
CA SER A 134 6.76 -16.06 2.70
C SER A 134 7.58 -15.58 3.87
N ASN A 135 7.39 -14.30 4.22
CA ASN A 135 8.14 -13.63 5.28
C ASN A 135 9.66 -13.72 5.06
N VAL A 136 10.09 -13.73 3.82
CA VAL A 136 11.53 -13.86 3.48
C VAL A 136 12.31 -12.74 4.13
N TRP A 137 11.77 -11.52 4.12
CA TRP A 137 12.43 -10.35 4.69
C TRP A 137 11.88 -9.91 6.03
N GLY A 138 10.61 -10.19 6.33
CA GLY A 138 10.05 -9.79 7.61
C GLY A 138 8.60 -10.21 7.81
N ASN A 139 8.10 -9.93 9.02
CA ASN A 139 6.77 -10.32 9.46
C ASN A 139 5.93 -9.17 10.02
N LYS A 140 6.50 -7.96 10.11
CA LYS A 140 5.80 -6.78 10.61
C LYS A 140 5.67 -5.74 9.51
N LEU A 141 4.44 -5.39 9.14
CA LEU A 141 4.19 -4.23 8.31
C LEU A 141 4.53 -2.96 9.07
N GLY A 142 4.92 -1.93 8.32
CA GLY A 142 5.23 -0.63 8.92
C GLY A 142 5.36 0.45 7.85
N ALA A 143 5.33 1.70 8.29
CA ALA A 143 5.61 2.84 7.43
C ALA A 143 6.50 3.86 8.14
N ILE A 144 7.33 4.54 7.36
CA ILE A 144 8.08 5.72 7.77
C ILE A 144 7.76 6.86 6.82
N LEU A 145 7.46 8.02 7.37
CA LEU A 145 7.12 9.18 6.55
C LEU A 145 7.44 10.50 7.23
N GLU A 146 7.56 11.52 6.38
CA GLU A 146 7.67 12.91 6.79
C GLU A 146 6.98 13.81 5.76
N ILE A 147 6.15 14.74 6.24
CA ILE A 147 5.65 15.88 5.45
C ILE A 147 6.39 17.12 5.92
N ARG A 148 6.99 17.84 4.98
CA ARG A 148 7.63 19.15 5.24
C ARG A 148 7.45 20.10 4.08
N ASN A 149 7.67 21.37 4.36
CA ASN A 149 7.96 22.39 3.36
C ASN A 149 9.35 22.98 3.60
N GLU A 150 9.70 24.04 2.88
CA GLU A 150 10.99 24.70 3.01
C GLU A 150 11.24 25.30 4.39
N LYS A 151 10.18 25.60 5.15
CA LYS A 151 10.25 26.33 6.43
C LYS A 151 10.23 25.39 7.64
N LYS A 152 9.43 24.31 7.58
CA LYS A 152 9.21 23.45 8.76
C LYS A 152 8.78 22.03 8.40
N ILE A 153 8.97 21.13 9.35
CA ILE A 153 8.35 19.79 9.36
C ILE A 153 6.90 19.95 9.81
N LEU A 154 5.97 19.41 9.04
CA LEU A 154 4.53 19.46 9.29
C LEU A 154 4.02 18.20 9.99
N LEU A 155 4.61 17.06 9.65
CA LEU A 155 4.23 15.76 10.21
C LEU A 155 5.40 14.79 10.12
N THR A 156 5.54 13.93 11.13
CA THR A 156 6.45 12.77 11.13
C THR A 156 5.70 11.52 11.58
N SER A 157 6.18 10.35 11.16
CA SER A 157 5.75 9.10 11.75
C SER A 157 6.40 8.92 13.13
N ASN A 158 5.58 8.70 14.15
CA ASN A 158 5.99 8.55 15.54
C ASN A 158 4.95 7.75 16.35
N GLU A 159 5.18 7.59 17.65
CA GLU A 159 4.34 6.81 18.58
C GLU A 159 2.91 7.34 18.76
N ASN A 160 2.62 8.60 18.35
CA ASN A 160 1.30 9.21 18.53
C ASN A 160 0.29 8.82 17.44
N TRP A 161 0.72 8.04 16.46
CA TRP A 161 -0.17 7.54 15.41
C TRP A 161 -1.15 6.50 15.95
N LYS A 162 -2.24 6.33 15.22
CA LYS A 162 -3.28 5.33 15.47
C LYS A 162 -3.27 4.29 14.37
N SER A 163 -3.90 3.17 14.65
CA SER A 163 -4.08 2.09 13.69
C SER A 163 -5.46 1.46 13.81
N GLY A 164 -5.87 0.80 12.75
CA GLY A 164 -7.13 0.06 12.65
C GLY A 164 -7.07 -0.92 11.47
N LEU A 165 -8.22 -1.52 11.15
CA LEU A 165 -8.34 -2.50 10.09
C LEU A 165 -9.21 -1.97 8.95
N LEU A 166 -8.83 -2.32 7.72
CA LEU A 166 -9.50 -1.98 6.47
C LEU A 166 -10.63 -2.97 6.15
N PRO A 167 -11.53 -2.65 5.21
CA PRO A 167 -12.48 -3.62 4.66
C PRO A 167 -11.83 -4.71 3.80
N ILE A 168 -10.53 -4.65 3.56
CA ILE A 168 -9.74 -5.64 2.83
C ILE A 168 -9.39 -6.76 3.79
N LEU A 169 -10.10 -7.89 3.68
CA LEU A 169 -9.96 -9.05 4.57
C LEU A 169 -8.70 -9.86 4.28
N LYS A 170 -8.31 -9.91 3.01
CA LYS A 170 -7.09 -10.55 2.53
C LYS A 170 -6.56 -9.79 1.32
N SER A 171 -5.26 -9.69 1.18
CA SER A 171 -4.62 -9.15 -0.03
C SER A 171 -3.27 -9.83 -0.23
N GLY A 172 -3.04 -10.34 -1.43
CA GLY A 172 -1.79 -10.99 -1.79
C GLY A 172 -1.56 -10.99 -3.28
N ILE A 173 -0.33 -10.68 -3.72
CA ILE A 173 0.03 -10.55 -5.14
C ILE A 173 -0.34 -11.81 -5.94
N TYR A 174 -0.22 -12.99 -5.32
CA TYR A 174 -0.50 -14.27 -5.97
C TYR A 174 -1.88 -14.87 -5.64
N TYR A 175 -2.65 -14.23 -4.75
CA TYR A 175 -3.90 -14.78 -4.22
C TYR A 175 -5.10 -13.87 -4.43
N GLY A 176 -4.87 -12.66 -4.96
CA GLY A 176 -5.93 -11.67 -5.14
C GLY A 176 -6.36 -11.01 -3.84
N GLU A 177 -7.58 -10.53 -3.81
CA GLU A 177 -8.13 -9.73 -2.73
C GLU A 177 -9.53 -10.24 -2.31
N GLU A 178 -9.78 -10.26 -1.01
CA GLU A 178 -11.11 -10.43 -0.43
C GLU A 178 -11.54 -9.13 0.25
N TYR A 179 -12.65 -8.54 -0.20
CA TYR A 179 -13.14 -7.24 0.25
C TYR A 179 -14.57 -7.33 0.80
N ASN A 180 -14.81 -6.69 1.94
CA ASN A 180 -16.14 -6.60 2.55
C ASN A 180 -16.58 -5.14 2.72
N ALA A 181 -17.41 -4.65 1.81
CA ALA A 181 -17.91 -3.27 1.79
C ALA A 181 -18.75 -2.88 3.03
N ASN A 182 -19.19 -3.83 3.85
CA ASN A 182 -19.95 -3.55 5.07
C ASN A 182 -19.06 -3.14 6.26
N ILE A 183 -17.74 -3.27 6.13
CA ILE A 183 -16.79 -2.86 7.16
C ILE A 183 -16.43 -1.40 6.98
N THR A 184 -16.68 -0.61 8.00
CA THR A 184 -16.21 0.77 8.08
C THR A 184 -14.90 0.81 8.87
N PRO A 185 -13.80 1.33 8.29
CA PRO A 185 -12.54 1.46 8.99
C PRO A 185 -12.67 2.29 10.28
N LYS A 186 -12.10 1.79 11.37
CA LYS A 186 -12.08 2.49 12.67
C LYS A 186 -10.70 2.34 13.32
N GLU A 187 -10.25 3.40 13.95
CA GLU A 187 -9.07 3.36 14.82
C GLU A 187 -9.38 2.50 16.06
N THR A 188 -8.59 1.47 16.27
CA THR A 188 -8.79 0.50 17.37
C THR A 188 -7.57 0.33 18.27
N ALA A 189 -6.39 0.77 17.80
CA ALA A 189 -5.13 0.62 18.50
C ALA A 189 -4.17 1.78 18.22
N GLY A 190 -3.05 1.81 18.91
CA GLY A 190 -1.90 2.66 18.60
C GLY A 190 -0.94 1.98 17.63
N VAL A 191 0.32 2.38 17.72
CA VAL A 191 1.42 1.86 16.91
C VAL A 191 2.60 1.43 17.78
N ALA A 192 3.43 0.53 17.28
CA ALA A 192 4.74 0.23 17.82
C ALA A 192 5.81 0.93 16.98
N VAL A 193 6.82 1.51 17.63
CA VAL A 193 8.02 1.98 16.96
C VAL A 193 8.93 0.78 16.75
N LEU A 194 9.36 0.56 15.51
CA LEU A 194 10.31 -0.49 15.16
C LEU A 194 11.74 0.06 15.21
N ASP A 195 12.66 -0.80 15.59
CA ASP A 195 14.08 -0.56 15.38
C ASP A 195 14.36 -0.65 13.87
N PHE A 196 14.80 0.46 13.27
CA PHE A 196 14.99 0.60 11.84
C PHE A 196 16.20 1.48 11.54
N ASP A 197 17.15 0.94 10.81
CA ASP A 197 18.29 1.70 10.32
C ASP A 197 17.89 2.54 9.10
N LYS A 198 17.84 3.85 9.29
CA LYS A 198 17.47 4.81 8.23
C LYS A 198 18.48 4.89 7.08
N SER A 199 19.68 4.34 7.26
CA SER A 199 20.66 4.25 6.17
C SER A 199 20.19 3.37 5.00
N PHE A 200 19.20 2.50 5.23
CA PHE A 200 18.56 1.70 4.18
C PHE A 200 17.65 2.51 3.27
N LEU A 201 17.21 3.71 3.69
CA LEU A 201 16.33 4.55 2.90
C LEU A 201 17.08 5.13 1.70
N ILE A 202 16.62 4.79 0.50
CA ILE A 202 17.10 5.36 -0.75
C ILE A 202 15.96 6.02 -1.51
N GLU A 203 16.27 7.04 -2.30
CA GLU A 203 15.27 7.59 -3.21
C GLU A 203 14.90 6.56 -4.28
N HIS A 204 13.62 6.50 -4.64
CA HIS A 204 13.18 5.60 -5.70
C HIS A 204 13.72 6.09 -7.04
N GLU A 205 14.57 5.28 -7.68
CA GLU A 205 15.36 5.69 -8.85
C GLU A 205 14.80 5.18 -10.19
N ILE A 206 13.83 4.26 -10.15
CA ILE A 206 13.26 3.65 -11.35
C ILE A 206 11.89 4.26 -11.67
N ASP A 207 11.44 4.12 -12.91
CA ASP A 207 10.10 4.53 -13.29
C ASP A 207 9.05 3.80 -12.44
N PRO A 208 8.11 4.53 -11.82
CA PRO A 208 7.09 3.92 -10.99
C PRO A 208 6.10 3.12 -11.85
N VAL A 209 5.57 2.05 -11.28
CA VAL A 209 4.43 1.35 -11.88
C VAL A 209 3.21 2.26 -11.76
N LYS A 210 2.54 2.50 -12.89
CA LYS A 210 1.38 3.39 -12.97
C LYS A 210 0.22 2.71 -13.68
N GLU A 211 -0.98 3.14 -13.31
CA GLU A 211 -2.16 2.87 -14.10
C GLU A 211 -2.08 3.66 -15.40
N LEU A 212 -2.26 2.96 -16.51
CA LEU A 212 -2.32 3.54 -17.85
C LEU A 212 -3.78 3.75 -18.25
N ASP A 213 -3.98 4.21 -19.50
CA ASP A 213 -5.31 4.39 -20.03
C ASP A 213 -6.10 3.08 -20.08
N PRO A 214 -7.40 3.10 -19.75
CA PRO A 214 -8.23 1.90 -19.81
C PRO A 214 -8.38 1.39 -21.25
N ILE A 215 -8.27 0.09 -21.40
CA ILE A 215 -8.50 -0.60 -22.69
C ILE A 215 -9.94 -1.06 -22.72
N ASN A 216 -10.66 -0.66 -23.76
CA ASN A 216 -12.04 -1.08 -23.98
C ASN A 216 -12.09 -2.45 -24.65
N VAL A 217 -13.17 -3.17 -24.38
CA VAL A 217 -13.50 -4.42 -25.06
C VAL A 217 -13.59 -4.15 -26.58
N GLN A 218 -12.89 -4.97 -27.36
CA GLN A 218 -12.89 -4.94 -28.82
C GLN A 218 -14.00 -5.83 -29.39
N GLU A 219 -14.19 -7.01 -28.82
CA GLU A 219 -15.16 -7.97 -29.25
C GLU A 219 -15.81 -8.71 -28.05
N GLU A 220 -17.09 -9.03 -28.19
CA GLU A 220 -17.82 -9.88 -27.27
C GLU A 220 -18.19 -11.20 -27.95
N LEU A 221 -17.71 -12.30 -27.41
CA LEU A 221 -17.91 -13.64 -27.93
C LEU A 221 -18.68 -14.51 -26.93
N LYS A 222 -19.12 -15.67 -27.36
CA LYS A 222 -19.67 -16.71 -26.49
C LYS A 222 -18.88 -18.00 -26.72
N ASP A 223 -18.54 -18.66 -25.62
CA ASP A 223 -18.00 -20.00 -25.69
C ASP A 223 -19.12 -21.06 -25.85
N ASP A 224 -18.70 -22.32 -25.99
CA ASP A 224 -19.62 -23.48 -26.16
C ASP A 224 -20.47 -23.75 -24.90
N GLU A 225 -20.06 -23.25 -23.72
CA GLU A 225 -20.77 -23.39 -22.44
C GLU A 225 -21.69 -22.19 -22.15
N GLY A 226 -21.64 -21.15 -23.00
CA GLY A 226 -22.48 -19.95 -22.92
C GLY A 226 -21.91 -18.82 -22.07
N PHE A 227 -20.64 -18.91 -21.61
CA PHE A 227 -19.94 -17.81 -20.96
C PHE A 227 -19.67 -16.69 -21.96
N THR A 228 -19.67 -15.47 -21.46
CA THR A 228 -19.30 -14.31 -22.26
C THR A 228 -17.80 -14.10 -22.18
N ILE A 229 -17.13 -14.04 -23.34
CA ILE A 229 -15.72 -13.73 -23.47
C ILE A 229 -15.62 -12.29 -23.95
N TYR A 230 -14.87 -11.49 -23.22
CA TYR A 230 -14.53 -10.12 -23.59
C TYR A 230 -13.09 -10.08 -24.12
N ASP A 231 -12.96 -9.92 -25.43
CA ASP A 231 -11.65 -9.77 -26.08
C ASP A 231 -11.22 -8.29 -26.10
N PHE A 232 -10.05 -8.03 -25.58
CA PHE A 232 -9.43 -6.68 -25.58
C PHE A 232 -8.49 -6.45 -26.76
N GLY A 233 -8.30 -7.43 -27.64
CA GLY A 233 -7.50 -7.34 -28.86
C GLY A 233 -6.00 -7.28 -28.64
N GLN A 234 -5.54 -7.41 -27.40
CA GLN A 234 -4.12 -7.43 -27.03
C GLN A 234 -3.89 -8.08 -25.68
N ASN A 235 -2.71 -8.62 -25.49
CA ASN A 235 -2.26 -9.12 -24.18
C ASN A 235 -1.92 -7.93 -23.26
N VAL A 236 -2.41 -7.94 -22.04
CA VAL A 236 -2.26 -6.84 -21.08
C VAL A 236 -1.88 -7.34 -19.69
N ALA A 237 -1.05 -6.57 -18.99
CA ALA A 237 -0.87 -6.69 -17.56
C ALA A 237 -1.70 -5.62 -16.87
N GLY A 238 -2.81 -6.01 -16.22
CA GLY A 238 -3.74 -5.05 -15.65
C GLY A 238 -4.77 -5.67 -14.73
N TYR A 239 -5.82 -4.93 -14.46
CA TYR A 239 -6.99 -5.37 -13.70
C TYR A 239 -8.28 -4.88 -14.39
N ILE A 240 -9.37 -5.55 -14.07
CA ILE A 240 -10.67 -5.27 -14.68
C ILE A 240 -11.38 -4.17 -13.89
N SER A 241 -11.95 -3.20 -14.62
CA SER A 241 -12.97 -2.29 -14.11
C SER A 241 -14.32 -2.72 -14.68
N LEU A 242 -15.25 -3.09 -13.81
CA LEU A 242 -16.56 -3.61 -14.19
C LEU A 242 -17.67 -2.81 -13.52
N GLU A 243 -18.58 -2.28 -14.33
CA GLU A 243 -19.82 -1.68 -13.85
C GLU A 243 -20.94 -2.73 -13.86
N LEU A 244 -21.52 -2.98 -12.69
CA LEU A 244 -22.50 -4.04 -12.50
C LEU A 244 -23.87 -3.48 -12.16
N LEU A 245 -24.86 -3.85 -12.96
CA LEU A 245 -26.28 -3.69 -12.65
C LEU A 245 -26.84 -5.07 -12.29
N GLY A 246 -26.85 -5.40 -11.02
CA GLY A 246 -27.27 -6.72 -10.55
C GLY A 246 -28.21 -6.68 -9.35
N LYS A 247 -28.84 -7.83 -9.07
CA LYS A 247 -29.61 -8.02 -7.83
C LYS A 247 -28.64 -8.28 -6.68
N LYS A 248 -29.05 -7.93 -5.47
CA LYS A 248 -28.34 -8.32 -4.25
C LYS A 248 -28.06 -9.82 -4.26
N ASP A 249 -26.86 -10.21 -3.83
CA ASP A 249 -26.38 -11.59 -3.74
C ASP A 249 -26.14 -12.29 -5.10
N SER A 250 -26.09 -11.55 -6.21
CA SER A 250 -25.61 -12.07 -7.49
C SER A 250 -24.14 -12.45 -7.39
N LYS A 251 -23.78 -13.61 -7.93
CA LYS A 251 -22.39 -14.06 -8.05
C LYS A 251 -21.91 -13.84 -9.48
N ILE A 252 -20.73 -13.30 -9.62
CA ILE A 252 -20.06 -13.12 -10.91
C ILE A 252 -18.72 -13.83 -10.78
N LEU A 253 -18.47 -14.75 -11.69
CA LEU A 253 -17.20 -15.40 -11.86
C LEU A 253 -16.47 -14.70 -13.01
N ILE A 254 -15.24 -14.30 -12.78
CA ILE A 254 -14.36 -13.70 -13.79
C ILE A 254 -13.11 -14.57 -13.85
N GLU A 255 -12.79 -15.04 -15.03
CA GLU A 255 -11.60 -15.82 -15.32
C GLU A 255 -10.76 -15.06 -16.35
N HIS A 256 -9.46 -15.16 -16.24
CA HIS A 256 -8.51 -14.53 -17.16
C HIS A 256 -7.85 -15.64 -17.98
N SER A 257 -7.71 -15.38 -19.27
CA SER A 257 -6.99 -16.24 -20.20
C SER A 257 -6.12 -15.39 -21.12
N GLU A 258 -5.02 -15.95 -21.54
CA GLU A 258 -4.16 -15.42 -22.60
C GLU A 258 -4.55 -16.05 -23.94
#